data_ca1b84339d6c2371b05217cf5de60a91
#
_entry.id   ca1b84339d6c2371b05217cf5de60a91
#
_cell.length_a   1.000
_cell.length_b   1.000
_cell.length_c   1.000
_cell.angle_alpha   90.00
_cell.angle_beta   90.00
_cell.angle_gamma   90.00
#
_symmetry.space_group_name_H-M   'P 1'
#
loop_
_entity.id
_entity.type
_entity.pdbx_description
1 polymer ?
#
loop_
_entity_poly.entity_id
_entity_poly.type
_entity_poly.pdbx_seq_one_letter_code
_entity_poly.pdbx_strand_id
1 'polypeptide(L)'
;MKKPEVEDGRWKFLCTWQLGAGNLLSLLAFSGLGLRRQRRRNPNPEKSSDIPLNQGYRSVKNLYFCPMLEILYRDEHLIAINKPSGLLVHKSFYSGEADTYAIQELRKQIGQKVYPVHRLDRKTSGVLLFTLDKDTLRVMSDRFAAKEVEKKYLAILRGWTKEEETIDYDLVNENEVRQNAVTYYRRLQTSEIDLPFLKHQTSRYCLVEAIPETGRFHQLRKHFKHILHPILGCRKHGCNKQNKLWLETFGINKMTLHAHQLIFNHPVSNERITVNATIDEEFRRVGDILNFDLSTYS
;
A
#
# COMPACT_ATOMS: atom_id res chain seq x y z
N MET A 1 20.68 -37.66 14.37
CA MET A 1 20.63 -36.71 13.25
C MET A 1 21.17 -37.44 12.01
N LYS A 2 20.28 -37.88 11.13
CA LYS A 2 20.67 -38.45 9.81
C LYS A 2 20.41 -37.39 8.75
N LYS A 3 21.37 -37.20 7.85
CA LYS A 3 21.26 -36.29 6.69
C LYS A 3 20.26 -36.85 5.70
N PRO A 4 19.48 -35.99 5.00
CA PRO A 4 18.59 -36.46 3.94
C PRO A 4 19.38 -36.83 2.70
N GLU A 5 19.07 -37.99 2.11
CA GLU A 5 19.58 -38.47 0.82
C GLU A 5 18.72 -37.90 -0.32
N VAL A 6 19.39 -37.55 -1.42
CA VAL A 6 18.78 -37.08 -2.65
C VAL A 6 18.90 -38.19 -3.70
N GLU A 7 17.79 -38.71 -4.17
CA GLU A 7 17.67 -39.46 -5.41
C GLU A 7 16.70 -38.78 -6.36
N ASP A 8 17.09 -38.61 -7.61
CA ASP A 8 16.30 -38.17 -8.77
C ASP A 8 15.66 -36.77 -8.70
N GLY A 9 16.35 -35.79 -8.13
CA GLY A 9 15.97 -34.36 -8.38
C GLY A 9 14.58 -33.91 -7.87
N ARG A 10 13.90 -34.68 -7.01
CA ARG A 10 12.60 -34.32 -6.42
C ARG A 10 12.61 -34.46 -4.90
N TRP A 11 12.21 -33.37 -4.21
CA TRP A 11 12.02 -33.36 -2.77
C TRP A 11 10.70 -34.02 -2.40
N LYS A 12 10.76 -35.11 -1.61
CA LYS A 12 9.59 -35.69 -0.94
C LYS A 12 9.57 -35.25 0.52
N PHE A 13 8.56 -34.46 0.89
CA PHE A 13 8.24 -34.18 2.29
C PHE A 13 7.31 -35.26 2.82
N LEU A 14 7.78 -36.07 3.76
CA LEU A 14 6.96 -36.98 4.57
C LEU A 14 6.51 -36.22 5.82
N CYS A 15 5.26 -35.79 5.87
CA CYS A 15 4.60 -35.38 7.11
C CYS A 15 4.03 -36.60 7.83
N THR A 16 4.66 -37.04 8.90
CA THR A 16 4.08 -37.99 9.86
C THR A 16 3.27 -37.20 10.89
N TRP A 17 1.96 -37.35 10.87
CA TRP A 17 1.07 -36.95 11.96
C TRP A 17 0.88 -38.14 12.90
N GLN A 18 1.28 -37.99 14.16
CA GLN A 18 0.91 -38.90 15.24
C GLN A 18 -0.50 -38.55 15.71
N LEU A 19 -1.43 -39.46 15.43
CA LEU A 19 -2.78 -39.43 16.00
C LEU A 19 -2.80 -40.25 17.31
N GLY A 20 -3.10 -39.55 18.39
CA GLY A 20 -3.47 -40.18 19.68
C GLY A 20 -4.89 -40.77 19.62
N ALA A 21 -5.04 -41.91 20.23
CA ALA A 21 -6.21 -42.77 20.20
C ALA A 21 -7.46 -42.18 20.87
N GLY A 22 -8.65 -42.51 20.31
CA GLY A 22 -9.92 -42.39 21.02
C GLY A 22 -11.16 -42.43 20.15
N ASN A 23 -11.73 -43.66 20.06
CA ASN A 23 -13.13 -44.03 19.83
C ASN A 23 -13.77 -44.03 18.41
N LEU A 24 -14.08 -45.27 18.02
CA LEU A 24 -15.03 -45.76 17.04
C LEU A 24 -16.40 -45.07 17.06
N LEU A 25 -17.04 -44.88 15.88
CA LEU A 25 -18.31 -45.55 15.52
C LEU A 25 -18.76 -45.19 14.09
N SER A 26 -18.96 -46.24 13.36
CA SER A 26 -19.93 -46.59 12.28
C SER A 26 -19.89 -45.90 10.93
N LEU A 27 -19.50 -46.74 9.97
CA LEU A 27 -19.86 -46.77 8.56
C LEU A 27 -21.37 -46.59 8.29
N LEU A 28 -21.68 -45.83 7.24
CA LEU A 28 -22.71 -46.27 6.28
C LEU A 28 -22.37 -45.71 4.88
N ALA A 29 -22.15 -46.60 3.98
CA ALA A 29 -22.05 -46.41 2.56
C ALA A 29 -23.41 -46.12 1.93
N PHE A 30 -23.50 -45.20 0.99
CA PHE A 30 -24.56 -45.19 -0.02
C PHE A 30 -23.96 -44.95 -1.42
N SER A 31 -24.10 -46.00 -2.17
CA SER A 31 -23.81 -46.12 -3.59
C SER A 31 -24.87 -45.42 -4.45
N GLY A 32 -24.42 -44.74 -5.49
CA GLY A 32 -24.97 -44.68 -6.83
C GLY A 32 -26.41 -44.23 -7.07
N LEU A 33 -26.51 -43.21 -7.93
CA LEU A 33 -27.42 -43.31 -9.10
C LEU A 33 -27.27 -42.04 -9.95
N GLY A 34 -26.87 -42.25 -11.18
CA GLY A 34 -26.78 -41.20 -12.18
C GLY A 34 -28.15 -40.72 -12.64
N LEU A 35 -28.32 -39.44 -12.79
CA LEU A 35 -29.42 -38.82 -13.50
C LEU A 35 -28.90 -37.95 -14.62
N ARG A 36 -29.03 -38.48 -15.86
CA ARG A 36 -28.89 -37.71 -17.10
C ARG A 36 -29.97 -36.63 -17.15
N ARG A 37 -29.59 -35.35 -17.16
CA ARG A 37 -30.49 -34.26 -17.53
C ARG A 37 -30.55 -34.14 -19.04
N GLN A 38 -31.73 -34.48 -19.59
CA GLN A 38 -32.13 -34.22 -20.97
C GLN A 38 -32.19 -32.72 -21.25
N ARG A 39 -31.51 -32.32 -22.33
CA ARG A 39 -31.69 -31.01 -22.96
C ARG A 39 -33.07 -30.92 -23.60
N ARG A 40 -33.93 -30.04 -23.10
CA ARG A 40 -35.14 -29.61 -23.83
C ARG A 40 -34.70 -28.57 -24.86
N ARG A 41 -35.00 -28.89 -26.13
CA ARG A 41 -34.97 -27.97 -27.27
C ARG A 41 -36.23 -27.11 -27.18
N ASN A 42 -36.07 -25.76 -27.24
CA ASN A 42 -37.15 -24.83 -27.51
C ASN A 42 -37.15 -24.47 -29.00
N PRO A 43 -38.32 -24.34 -29.62
CA PRO A 43 -38.42 -24.06 -31.04
C PRO A 43 -38.30 -22.57 -31.35
N ASN A 44 -37.81 -22.31 -32.54
CA ASN A 44 -37.57 -21.06 -33.20
C ASN A 44 -38.89 -20.30 -33.51
N PRO A 45 -39.00 -18.99 -33.30
CA PRO A 45 -39.88 -18.15 -34.10
C PRO A 45 -39.13 -17.27 -35.10
N GLU A 46 -39.54 -17.41 -36.23
CA GLU A 46 -39.55 -16.68 -37.49
C GLU A 46 -38.82 -15.33 -37.62
N LYS A 47 -38.27 -15.22 -38.82
CA LYS A 47 -37.60 -14.08 -39.46
C LYS A 47 -38.49 -12.84 -39.53
N SER A 48 -37.92 -11.67 -39.15
CA SER A 48 -38.29 -10.41 -39.76
C SER A 48 -37.05 -9.51 -39.97
N SER A 49 -36.82 -9.28 -41.21
CA SER A 49 -36.14 -8.17 -41.97
C SER A 49 -35.20 -7.20 -41.27
N ASP A 50 -33.98 -7.24 -41.71
CA ASP A 50 -33.03 -6.19 -42.16
C ASP A 50 -33.15 -4.78 -41.58
N ILE A 51 -32.16 -4.44 -40.70
CA ILE A 51 -31.58 -3.12 -40.61
C ILE A 51 -30.07 -3.29 -40.41
N PRO A 52 -29.19 -2.78 -41.29
CA PRO A 52 -27.74 -2.86 -41.09
C PRO A 52 -27.29 -1.75 -40.14
N LEU A 53 -27.09 -2.05 -38.87
CA LEU A 53 -26.34 -1.18 -37.99
C LEU A 53 -24.90 -1.66 -37.89
N ASN A 54 -24.16 -1.43 -38.95
CA ASN A 54 -22.72 -1.54 -38.94
C ASN A 54 -22.13 -0.13 -38.81
N GLN A 55 -22.11 0.41 -37.61
CA GLN A 55 -21.20 1.48 -37.24
C GLN A 55 -20.35 1.00 -36.04
N GLY A 56 -19.11 0.70 -36.40
CA GLY A 56 -18.10 0.25 -35.46
C GLY A 56 -17.97 1.23 -34.29
N TYR A 57 -18.40 0.81 -33.12
CA TYR A 57 -17.92 1.38 -31.90
C TYR A 57 -16.42 1.07 -31.82
N ARG A 58 -15.61 1.92 -32.41
CA ARG A 58 -14.20 2.05 -32.02
C ARG A 58 -14.24 2.34 -30.51
N SER A 59 -13.84 1.36 -29.74
CA SER A 59 -13.50 1.53 -28.33
C SER A 59 -12.68 2.80 -28.21
N VAL A 60 -13.28 3.86 -27.72
CA VAL A 60 -12.57 5.05 -27.30
C VAL A 60 -11.67 4.54 -26.18
N LYS A 61 -10.40 4.31 -26.50
CA LYS A 61 -9.38 4.10 -25.46
C LYS A 61 -9.57 5.27 -24.51
N ASN A 62 -10.04 4.99 -23.29
CA ASN A 62 -10.09 5.96 -22.21
C ASN A 62 -8.74 6.70 -22.27
N LEU A 63 -8.77 7.94 -22.72
CA LEU A 63 -7.72 8.91 -22.49
C LEU A 63 -7.72 9.06 -20.97
N TYR A 64 -6.92 8.25 -20.27
CA TYR A 64 -6.60 8.50 -18.87
C TYR A 64 -5.93 9.87 -18.88
N PHE A 65 -6.70 10.88 -18.55
CA PHE A 65 -6.19 12.17 -18.16
C PHE A 65 -5.38 11.91 -16.88
N CYS A 66 -4.08 11.64 -17.07
CA CYS A 66 -3.19 11.55 -15.94
C CYS A 66 -3.02 12.99 -15.44
N PRO A 67 -3.59 13.36 -14.28
CA PRO A 67 -3.43 14.70 -13.77
C PRO A 67 -1.93 14.98 -13.65
N MET A 68 -1.51 16.19 -14.03
CA MET A 68 -0.12 16.61 -13.86
C MET A 68 0.31 16.36 -12.40
N LEU A 69 1.49 15.78 -12.23
CA LEU A 69 2.05 15.57 -10.89
C LEU A 69 2.39 16.94 -10.29
N GLU A 70 1.93 17.18 -9.09
CA GLU A 70 2.26 18.39 -8.33
C GLU A 70 3.75 18.39 -8.00
N ILE A 71 4.48 19.43 -8.47
CA ILE A 71 5.90 19.62 -8.18
C ILE A 71 6.00 20.46 -6.90
N LEU A 72 6.61 19.88 -5.86
CA LEU A 72 6.80 20.52 -4.56
C LEU A 72 8.11 21.27 -4.45
N TYR A 73 9.13 20.81 -5.17
CA TYR A 73 10.46 21.41 -5.22
C TYR A 73 11.11 21.10 -6.56
N ARG A 74 11.87 22.05 -7.11
CA ARG A 74 12.68 21.84 -8.31
C ARG A 74 13.84 22.81 -8.36
N ASP A 75 15.02 22.31 -8.69
CA ASP A 75 16.21 23.07 -9.06
C ASP A 75 16.93 22.39 -10.25
N GLU A 76 18.23 22.66 -10.44
CA GLU A 76 19.05 22.09 -11.51
C GLU A 76 19.39 20.60 -11.28
N HIS A 77 19.32 20.09 -10.05
CA HIS A 77 19.77 18.77 -9.63
C HIS A 77 18.66 17.87 -9.15
N LEU A 78 17.62 18.45 -8.53
CA LEU A 78 16.58 17.74 -7.80
C LEU A 78 15.17 18.12 -8.28
N ILE A 79 14.26 17.19 -8.17
CA ILE A 79 12.82 17.44 -8.29
C ILE A 79 12.06 16.56 -7.31
N ALA A 80 11.14 17.15 -6.56
CA ALA A 80 10.25 16.45 -5.65
C ALA A 80 8.79 16.65 -6.08
N ILE A 81 8.00 15.61 -5.98
CA ILE A 81 6.57 15.62 -6.31
C ILE A 81 5.72 15.20 -5.11
N ASN A 82 4.46 15.64 -5.08
CA ASN A 82 3.43 15.04 -4.27
C ASN A 82 2.88 13.81 -5.01
N LYS A 83 3.36 12.62 -4.67
CA LYS A 83 2.92 11.38 -5.31
C LYS A 83 1.49 11.05 -4.88
N PRO A 84 0.52 10.93 -5.78
CA PRO A 84 -0.82 10.51 -5.40
C PRO A 84 -0.85 9.05 -4.93
N SER A 85 -1.81 8.73 -4.03
CA SER A 85 -2.10 7.35 -3.65
C SER A 85 -2.56 6.54 -4.87
N GLY A 86 -2.10 5.30 -5.00
CA GLY A 86 -2.43 4.42 -6.13
C GLY A 86 -1.39 4.38 -7.24
N LEU A 87 -0.55 5.42 -7.40
CA LEU A 87 0.52 5.49 -8.41
C LEU A 87 1.76 4.72 -7.93
N LEU A 88 2.30 3.86 -8.79
CA LEU A 88 3.58 3.17 -8.56
C LEU A 88 4.76 4.12 -8.85
N VAL A 89 5.89 3.93 -8.18
CA VAL A 89 7.11 4.73 -8.45
C VAL A 89 7.77 4.28 -9.75
N HIS A 90 8.00 2.98 -9.92
CA HIS A 90 8.60 2.35 -11.09
C HIS A 90 8.00 0.97 -11.34
N LYS A 91 8.27 0.40 -12.52
CA LYS A 91 7.83 -0.95 -12.87
C LYS A 91 8.42 -1.96 -11.86
N SER A 92 7.58 -2.83 -11.34
CA SER A 92 7.97 -3.93 -10.47
C SER A 92 7.51 -5.26 -11.07
N PHE A 93 8.04 -6.37 -10.58
CA PHE A 93 7.66 -7.70 -11.04
C PHE A 93 6.14 -7.97 -10.88
N TYR A 94 5.50 -7.31 -9.92
CA TYR A 94 4.06 -7.45 -9.62
C TYR A 94 3.19 -6.37 -10.26
N SER A 95 3.72 -5.54 -11.16
CA SER A 95 2.93 -4.51 -11.84
C SER A 95 2.21 -5.10 -13.06
N GLY A 96 0.94 -4.69 -13.27
CA GLY A 96 0.17 -5.04 -14.45
C GLY A 96 0.60 -4.23 -15.68
N GLU A 97 0.22 -4.68 -16.89
CA GLU A 97 0.53 -4.00 -18.14
C GLU A 97 -0.11 -2.60 -18.26
N ALA A 98 -1.23 -2.39 -17.59
CA ALA A 98 -1.95 -1.11 -17.59
C ALA A 98 -1.49 -0.12 -16.50
N ASP A 99 -0.49 -0.49 -15.67
CA ASP A 99 -0.02 0.38 -14.60
C ASP A 99 0.81 1.54 -15.13
N THR A 100 0.55 2.73 -14.61
CA THR A 100 1.35 3.94 -14.83
C THR A 100 2.34 4.13 -13.68
N TYR A 101 3.45 4.82 -13.96
CA TYR A 101 4.54 4.96 -12.99
C TYR A 101 4.93 6.42 -12.84
N ALA A 102 5.15 6.88 -11.63
CA ALA A 102 5.55 8.26 -11.32
C ALA A 102 6.78 8.70 -12.14
N ILE A 103 7.77 7.82 -12.29
CA ILE A 103 8.97 8.10 -13.09
C ILE A 103 8.65 8.38 -14.55
N GLN A 104 7.67 7.68 -15.15
CA GLN A 104 7.30 7.87 -16.55
C GLN A 104 6.47 9.14 -16.73
N GLU A 105 5.48 9.35 -15.86
CA GLU A 105 4.62 10.53 -15.92
C GLU A 105 5.42 11.81 -15.66
N LEU A 106 6.33 11.80 -14.68
CA LEU A 106 7.19 12.96 -14.44
C LEU A 106 8.13 13.23 -15.61
N ARG A 107 8.73 12.20 -16.23
CA ARG A 107 9.56 12.35 -17.42
C ARG A 107 8.81 12.97 -18.60
N LYS A 108 7.56 12.54 -18.83
CA LYS A 108 6.70 13.13 -19.86
C LYS A 108 6.38 14.60 -19.56
N GLN A 109 6.06 14.89 -18.31
CA GLN A 109 5.64 16.22 -17.86
C GLN A 109 6.75 17.25 -18.00
N ILE A 110 8.00 16.90 -17.68
CA ILE A 110 9.12 17.86 -17.69
C ILE A 110 10.04 17.72 -18.91
N GLY A 111 9.82 16.72 -19.77
CA GLY A 111 10.64 16.48 -20.97
C GLY A 111 12.07 16.01 -20.68
N GLN A 112 12.37 15.54 -19.45
CA GLN A 112 13.72 15.23 -18.99
C GLN A 112 13.77 13.89 -18.25
N LYS A 113 14.93 13.21 -18.28
CA LYS A 113 15.15 11.99 -17.51
C LYS A 113 15.21 12.33 -16.01
N VAL A 114 14.54 11.52 -15.19
CA VAL A 114 14.59 11.60 -13.72
C VAL A 114 14.93 10.23 -13.13
N TYR A 115 15.55 10.23 -11.96
CA TYR A 115 16.01 9.04 -11.25
C TYR A 115 15.47 9.07 -9.82
N PRO A 116 14.65 8.09 -9.38
CA PRO A 116 14.10 8.07 -8.04
C PRO A 116 15.20 7.79 -7.01
N VAL A 117 15.29 8.61 -5.98
CA VAL A 117 16.25 8.45 -4.88
C VAL A 117 15.75 7.42 -3.86
N HIS A 118 14.44 7.41 -3.64
CA HIS A 118 13.76 6.49 -2.74
C HIS A 118 12.44 6.03 -3.34
N ARG A 119 11.72 5.21 -2.60
CA ARG A 119 10.41 4.72 -3.03
C ARG A 119 9.36 4.93 -1.96
N LEU A 120 8.13 5.10 -2.41
CA LEU A 120 6.91 4.98 -1.61
C LEU A 120 6.12 3.76 -2.06
N ASP A 121 5.34 3.18 -1.17
CA ASP A 121 4.39 2.13 -1.53
C ASP A 121 3.35 2.68 -2.52
N ARG A 122 2.76 1.81 -3.34
CA ARG A 122 1.71 2.21 -4.30
C ARG A 122 0.61 3.05 -3.64
N LYS A 123 0.15 2.65 -2.43
CA LYS A 123 -0.95 3.28 -1.71
C LYS A 123 -0.54 4.41 -0.75
N THR A 124 0.75 4.67 -0.59
CA THR A 124 1.27 5.80 0.17
C THR A 124 1.33 7.02 -0.73
N SER A 125 0.78 8.14 -0.28
CA SER A 125 0.88 9.46 -0.94
C SER A 125 2.01 10.30 -0.33
N GLY A 126 2.33 11.45 -0.94
CA GLY A 126 3.24 12.45 -0.39
C GLY A 126 4.58 12.56 -1.09
N VAL A 127 5.56 13.17 -0.41
CA VAL A 127 6.84 13.57 -0.99
C VAL A 127 7.59 12.39 -1.59
N LEU A 128 7.90 12.50 -2.88
CA LEU A 128 8.77 11.58 -3.59
C LEU A 128 9.85 12.37 -4.33
N LEU A 129 11.11 12.12 -3.95
CA LEU A 129 12.29 12.83 -4.47
C LEU A 129 12.93 12.08 -5.63
N PHE A 130 13.31 12.82 -6.66
CA PHE A 130 14.11 12.36 -7.80
C PHE A 130 15.32 13.26 -7.98
N THR A 131 16.34 12.75 -8.66
CA THR A 131 17.45 13.55 -9.18
C THR A 131 17.32 13.68 -10.70
N LEU A 132 17.90 14.73 -11.26
CA LEU A 132 17.89 15.03 -12.69
C LEU A 132 19.14 14.45 -13.40
N ASP A 133 20.15 14.05 -12.65
CA ASP A 133 21.37 13.40 -13.12
C ASP A 133 21.81 12.23 -12.24
N LYS A 134 22.79 11.44 -12.73
CA LYS A 134 23.26 10.23 -12.04
C LYS A 134 24.30 10.51 -10.93
N ASP A 135 25.04 11.59 -11.02
CA ASP A 135 26.06 11.94 -10.04
C ASP A 135 25.36 12.40 -8.75
N THR A 136 24.35 13.26 -8.90
CA THR A 136 23.45 13.64 -7.81
C THR A 136 22.71 12.43 -7.22
N LEU A 137 22.28 11.46 -8.06
CA LEU A 137 21.65 10.23 -7.58
C LEU A 137 22.58 9.45 -6.63
N ARG A 138 23.86 9.34 -6.97
CA ARG A 138 24.83 8.64 -6.14
C ARG A 138 24.96 9.31 -4.78
N VAL A 139 25.20 10.63 -4.76
CA VAL A 139 25.33 11.40 -3.51
C VAL A 139 24.09 11.26 -2.62
N MET A 140 22.90 11.41 -3.21
CA MET A 140 21.65 11.31 -2.45
C MET A 140 21.39 9.88 -1.95
N SER A 141 21.74 8.85 -2.75
CA SER A 141 21.63 7.45 -2.32
C SER A 141 22.51 7.13 -1.13
N ASP A 142 23.74 7.65 -1.11
CA ASP A 142 24.68 7.52 0.01
C ASP A 142 24.13 8.21 1.27
N ARG A 143 23.53 9.39 1.15
CA ARG A 143 22.89 10.10 2.27
C ARG A 143 21.68 9.33 2.83
N PHE A 144 20.85 8.74 1.96
CA PHE A 144 19.77 7.87 2.42
C PHE A 144 20.28 6.63 3.15
N ALA A 145 21.37 6.03 2.66
CA ALA A 145 22.02 4.88 3.30
C ALA A 145 22.64 5.24 4.65
N ALA A 146 23.24 6.43 4.75
CA ALA A 146 23.81 7.00 5.98
C ALA A 146 22.75 7.50 6.99
N LYS A 147 21.43 7.43 6.63
CA LYS A 147 20.31 7.95 7.44
C LYS A 147 20.34 9.46 7.68
N GLU A 148 20.96 10.21 6.82
CA GLU A 148 21.06 11.69 6.88
C GLU A 148 19.80 12.39 6.37
N VAL A 149 18.82 11.63 5.88
CA VAL A 149 17.53 12.13 5.35
C VAL A 149 16.44 11.81 6.34
N GLU A 150 15.84 12.85 6.92
CA GLU A 150 14.70 12.72 7.81
C GLU A 150 13.39 12.61 6.99
N LYS A 151 12.57 11.66 7.36
CA LYS A 151 11.28 11.36 6.69
C LYS A 151 10.18 11.41 7.74
N LYS A 152 9.18 12.27 7.56
CA LYS A 152 8.03 12.32 8.43
C LYS A 152 6.77 11.91 7.68
N TYR A 153 6.00 11.05 8.31
CA TYR A 153 4.77 10.53 7.78
C TYR A 153 3.61 10.84 8.71
N LEU A 154 2.47 11.17 8.15
CA LEU A 154 1.19 11.16 8.86
C LEU A 154 0.50 9.82 8.65
N ALA A 155 -0.07 9.26 9.70
CA ALA A 155 -0.88 8.06 9.61
C ALA A 155 -2.08 8.14 10.56
N ILE A 156 -3.24 7.67 10.09
CA ILE A 156 -4.40 7.46 10.96
C ILE A 156 -4.44 5.98 11.32
N LEU A 157 -4.36 5.71 12.61
CA LEU A 157 -4.29 4.36 13.17
C LEU A 157 -5.59 3.99 13.86
N ARG A 158 -5.88 2.69 13.90
CA ARG A 158 -6.94 2.13 14.72
C ARG A 158 -6.53 2.09 16.19
N GLY A 159 -7.42 2.55 17.07
CA GLY A 159 -7.19 2.60 18.51
C GLY A 159 -6.35 3.80 18.92
N TRP A 160 -6.11 3.90 20.22
CA TRP A 160 -5.26 4.93 20.80
C TRP A 160 -3.91 4.31 21.16
N THR A 161 -2.85 4.79 20.53
CA THR A 161 -1.47 4.39 20.87
C THR A 161 -1.00 5.07 22.14
N LYS A 162 0.19 4.73 22.64
CA LYS A 162 0.94 5.59 23.56
C LYS A 162 1.14 6.97 22.96
N GLU A 163 1.49 7.96 23.76
CA GLU A 163 1.73 9.32 23.29
C GLU A 163 2.93 9.36 22.33
N GLU A 164 4.00 8.67 22.69
CA GLU A 164 5.17 8.45 21.86
C GLU A 164 5.80 7.08 22.16
N GLU A 165 6.47 6.51 21.19
CA GLU A 165 7.21 5.26 21.35
C GLU A 165 8.19 5.07 20.19
N THR A 166 9.31 4.42 20.49
CA THR A 166 10.20 3.86 19.47
C THR A 166 9.89 2.39 19.28
N ILE A 167 9.45 2.03 18.08
CA ILE A 167 9.25 0.64 17.67
C ILE A 167 10.57 0.14 17.11
N ASP A 168 11.34 -0.60 17.91
CA ASP A 168 12.53 -1.31 17.49
C ASP A 168 12.16 -2.79 17.31
N TYR A 169 11.82 -3.15 16.06
CA TYR A 169 11.33 -4.48 15.74
C TYR A 169 11.79 -4.91 14.34
N ASP A 170 12.63 -5.93 14.30
CA ASP A 170 13.17 -6.47 13.06
C ASP A 170 12.09 -6.96 12.10
N LEU A 171 12.25 -6.64 10.83
CA LEU A 171 11.33 -7.05 9.78
C LEU A 171 11.96 -8.09 8.85
N VAL A 172 11.19 -9.12 8.56
CA VAL A 172 11.58 -10.14 7.58
C VAL A 172 11.23 -9.67 6.17
N ASN A 173 12.22 -9.72 5.26
CA ASN A 173 12.03 -9.40 3.85
C ASN A 173 11.43 -10.59 3.06
N GLU A 174 11.28 -10.44 1.74
CA GLU A 174 10.71 -11.47 0.85
C GLU A 174 11.61 -12.72 0.70
N ASN A 175 12.90 -12.60 1.04
CA ASN A 175 13.86 -13.70 1.03
C ASN A 175 14.07 -14.29 2.44
N GLU A 176 13.14 -14.08 3.36
CA GLU A 176 13.17 -14.54 4.75
C GLU A 176 14.36 -14.01 5.58
N VAL A 177 15.05 -12.98 5.08
CA VAL A 177 16.15 -12.34 5.80
C VAL A 177 15.61 -11.31 6.79
N ARG A 178 16.01 -11.45 8.05
CA ARG A 178 15.69 -10.50 9.12
C ARG A 178 16.52 -9.23 8.95
N GLN A 179 15.88 -8.07 9.02
CA GLN A 179 16.47 -6.76 8.84
C GLN A 179 16.09 -5.85 9.98
N ASN A 180 17.07 -5.21 10.59
CA ASN A 180 16.83 -4.20 11.61
C ASN A 180 15.91 -3.10 11.06
N ALA A 181 14.89 -2.74 11.84
CA ALA A 181 13.93 -1.71 11.48
C ALA A 181 13.52 -0.94 12.73
N VAL A 182 13.67 0.38 12.68
CA VAL A 182 13.38 1.30 13.78
C VAL A 182 12.47 2.41 13.28
N THR A 183 11.40 2.69 14.05
CA THR A 183 10.45 3.77 13.79
C THR A 183 10.09 4.45 15.10
N TYR A 184 10.37 5.74 15.20
CA TYR A 184 9.80 6.61 16.23
C TYR A 184 8.45 7.12 15.77
N TYR A 185 7.48 7.26 16.67
CA TYR A 185 6.23 7.96 16.40
C TYR A 185 5.78 8.78 17.60
N ARG A 186 5.00 9.84 17.32
CA ARG A 186 4.29 10.66 18.29
C ARG A 186 2.82 10.74 17.91
N ARG A 187 1.94 10.47 18.87
CA ARG A 187 0.50 10.66 18.71
C ARG A 187 0.16 12.13 18.78
N LEU A 188 -0.50 12.63 17.74
CA LEU A 188 -0.87 14.05 17.63
C LEU A 188 -2.28 14.29 18.18
N GLN A 189 -3.25 13.44 17.80
CA GLN A 189 -4.65 13.59 18.18
C GLN A 189 -5.30 12.22 18.38
N THR A 190 -6.39 12.21 19.13
CA THR A 190 -7.24 11.02 19.35
C THR A 190 -8.68 11.34 19.00
N SER A 191 -9.42 10.32 18.56
CA SER A 191 -10.84 10.40 18.26
C SER A 191 -11.54 9.13 18.68
N GLU A 192 -12.80 9.28 19.12
CA GLU A 192 -13.74 8.20 19.34
C GLU A 192 -15.06 8.57 18.66
N ILE A 193 -15.58 7.72 17.79
CA ILE A 193 -16.78 7.96 17.01
C ILE A 193 -17.83 6.87 17.25
N ASP A 194 -19.09 7.21 17.09
CA ASP A 194 -20.24 6.28 17.19
C ASP A 194 -20.30 5.37 15.96
N LEU A 195 -19.31 4.50 15.84
CA LEU A 195 -19.19 3.49 14.80
C LEU A 195 -19.02 2.12 15.46
N PRO A 196 -20.09 1.36 15.63
CA PRO A 196 -20.03 0.05 16.28
C PRO A 196 -19.11 -0.91 15.50
N PHE A 197 -18.22 -1.59 16.24
CA PHE A 197 -17.33 -2.58 15.66
C PHE A 197 -17.15 -3.78 16.59
N LEU A 198 -17.54 -4.96 16.13
CA LEU A 198 -17.57 -6.21 16.92
C LEU A 198 -18.42 -6.03 18.19
N LYS A 199 -17.81 -6.16 19.37
CA LYS A 199 -18.48 -6.01 20.69
C LYS A 199 -18.50 -4.57 21.23
N HIS A 200 -17.88 -3.63 20.52
CA HIS A 200 -17.76 -2.24 20.96
C HIS A 200 -18.81 -1.37 20.28
N GLN A 201 -19.44 -0.46 21.00
CA GLN A 201 -20.43 0.48 20.47
C GLN A 201 -19.77 1.63 19.73
N THR A 202 -18.51 1.95 20.09
CA THR A 202 -17.73 3.02 19.48
C THR A 202 -16.46 2.47 18.85
N SER A 203 -15.84 3.27 18.00
CA SER A 203 -14.53 2.98 17.40
C SER A 203 -13.54 4.10 17.68
N ARG A 204 -12.32 3.73 18.06
CA ARG A 204 -11.23 4.64 18.45
C ARG A 204 -10.18 4.73 17.36
N TYR A 205 -9.65 5.93 17.16
CA TYR A 205 -8.60 6.23 16.19
C TYR A 205 -7.62 7.23 16.76
N CYS A 206 -6.43 7.30 16.21
CA CYS A 206 -5.49 8.37 16.47
C CYS A 206 -4.75 8.79 15.20
N LEU A 207 -4.40 10.07 15.15
CA LEU A 207 -3.46 10.64 14.20
C LEU A 207 -2.07 10.57 14.81
N VAL A 208 -1.09 10.06 14.06
CA VAL A 208 0.31 10.02 14.48
C VAL A 208 1.22 10.63 13.44
N GLU A 209 2.31 11.26 13.89
CA GLU A 209 3.49 11.53 13.09
C GLU A 209 4.49 10.39 13.31
N ALA A 210 4.96 9.77 12.23
CA ALA A 210 5.89 8.65 12.27
C ALA A 210 7.20 9.00 11.56
N ILE A 211 8.33 8.74 12.21
CA ILE A 211 9.68 9.04 11.72
C ILE A 211 10.46 7.72 11.62
N PRO A 212 10.48 7.07 10.45
CA PRO A 212 11.24 5.85 10.25
C PRO A 212 12.74 6.16 10.06
N GLU A 213 13.60 5.69 10.95
CA GLU A 213 15.06 5.77 10.79
C GLU A 213 15.54 4.88 9.64
N THR A 214 14.95 3.72 9.48
CA THR A 214 15.21 2.77 8.41
C THR A 214 14.15 2.85 7.31
N GLY A 215 14.34 2.16 6.18
CA GLY A 215 13.40 2.19 5.04
C GLY A 215 13.05 0.79 4.52
N ARG A 216 12.65 -0.15 5.39
CA ARG A 216 12.32 -1.52 4.99
C ARG A 216 10.97 -1.61 4.27
N PHE A 217 10.80 -2.65 3.48
CA PHE A 217 9.55 -2.88 2.73
C PHE A 217 8.33 -2.95 3.67
N HIS A 218 7.37 -2.05 3.44
CA HIS A 218 6.16 -1.87 4.25
C HIS A 218 6.44 -1.57 5.75
N GLN A 219 7.56 -0.95 6.10
CA GLN A 219 8.00 -0.81 7.50
C GLN A 219 6.92 -0.23 8.41
N LEU A 220 6.45 0.98 8.17
CA LEU A 220 5.43 1.63 9.00
C LEU A 220 4.17 0.78 9.14
N ARG A 221 3.73 0.15 8.06
CA ARG A 221 2.54 -0.72 8.02
C ARG A 221 2.71 -1.98 8.86
N LYS A 222 3.92 -2.58 8.88
CA LYS A 222 4.26 -3.76 9.69
C LYS A 222 4.45 -3.37 11.16
N HIS A 223 5.13 -2.26 11.44
CA HIS A 223 5.38 -1.76 12.80
C HIS A 223 4.08 -1.42 13.51
N PHE A 224 3.19 -0.63 12.90
CA PHE A 224 1.90 -0.30 13.50
C PHE A 224 0.98 -1.53 13.66
N LYS A 225 1.09 -2.52 12.76
CA LYS A 225 0.43 -3.82 12.98
C LYS A 225 1.02 -4.56 14.18
N HIS A 226 2.36 -4.54 14.35
CA HIS A 226 3.05 -5.21 15.44
C HIS A 226 2.58 -4.71 16.80
N ILE A 227 2.45 -3.40 16.98
CA ILE A 227 1.92 -2.78 18.21
C ILE A 227 0.38 -2.81 18.29
N LEU A 228 -0.31 -3.58 17.44
CA LEU A 228 -1.77 -3.77 17.39
C LEU A 228 -2.58 -2.52 17.05
N HIS A 229 -1.95 -1.49 16.49
CA HIS A 229 -2.56 -0.25 16.01
C HIS A 229 -2.40 -0.10 14.49
N PRO A 230 -3.01 -0.98 13.67
CA PRO A 230 -2.79 -0.96 12.23
C PRO A 230 -3.32 0.31 11.58
N ILE A 231 -2.65 0.73 10.50
CA ILE A 231 -3.06 1.87 9.67
C ILE A 231 -4.41 1.60 9.02
N LEU A 232 -5.34 2.55 9.14
CA LEU A 232 -6.66 2.50 8.52
C LEU A 232 -6.53 2.43 6.99
N GLY A 233 -7.36 1.60 6.34
CA GLY A 233 -7.31 1.36 4.89
C GLY A 233 -6.16 0.44 4.41
N CYS A 234 -5.27 0.00 5.30
CA CYS A 234 -4.21 -0.93 4.95
C CYS A 234 -4.75 -2.35 4.79
N ARG A 235 -4.84 -2.86 3.54
CA ARG A 235 -5.37 -4.21 3.26
C ARG A 235 -4.42 -5.33 3.68
N LYS A 236 -3.10 -5.20 3.41
CA LYS A 236 -2.12 -6.30 3.63
C LYS A 236 -1.76 -6.47 5.10
N HIS A 237 -1.67 -5.37 5.86
CA HIS A 237 -1.22 -5.37 7.26
C HIS A 237 -2.23 -4.76 8.22
N GLY A 238 -3.43 -4.40 7.75
CA GLY A 238 -4.48 -3.76 8.54
C GLY A 238 -5.58 -4.71 9.01
N CYS A 239 -6.65 -4.11 9.52
CA CYS A 239 -7.85 -4.82 9.92
C CYS A 239 -8.88 -4.81 8.77
N ASN A 240 -8.96 -5.89 7.99
CA ASN A 240 -9.84 -5.95 6.82
C ASN A 240 -11.32 -5.82 7.17
N LYS A 241 -11.76 -6.31 8.35
CA LYS A 241 -13.15 -6.16 8.80
C LYS A 241 -13.49 -4.68 9.03
N GLN A 242 -12.59 -3.93 9.65
CA GLN A 242 -12.79 -2.49 9.87
C GLN A 242 -12.66 -1.70 8.57
N ASN A 243 -11.72 -2.05 7.69
CA ASN A 243 -11.61 -1.42 6.37
C ASN A 243 -12.88 -1.63 5.53
N LYS A 244 -13.54 -2.80 5.65
CA LYS A 244 -14.84 -3.07 5.02
C LYS A 244 -15.94 -2.18 5.61
N LEU A 245 -16.01 -2.07 6.94
CA LEU A 245 -16.96 -1.18 7.62
C LEU A 245 -16.80 0.27 7.15
N TRP A 246 -15.57 0.80 7.06
CA TRP A 246 -15.31 2.15 6.56
C TRP A 246 -15.73 2.36 5.11
N LEU A 247 -15.52 1.33 4.27
CA LEU A 247 -16.00 1.38 2.89
C LEU A 247 -17.53 1.42 2.81
N GLU A 248 -18.21 0.59 3.59
CA GLU A 248 -19.67 0.47 3.59
C GLU A 248 -20.37 1.70 4.19
N THR A 249 -19.77 2.30 5.25
CA THR A 249 -20.37 3.43 5.96
C THR A 249 -20.02 4.78 5.31
N PHE A 250 -18.77 4.96 4.91
CA PHE A 250 -18.27 6.28 4.47
C PHE A 250 -17.76 6.31 3.02
N GLY A 251 -17.76 5.17 2.31
CA GLY A 251 -17.21 5.06 0.96
C GLY A 251 -15.68 5.15 0.90
N ILE A 252 -14.98 5.02 2.04
CA ILE A 252 -13.53 5.19 2.15
C ILE A 252 -12.81 3.86 2.03
N ASN A 253 -11.86 3.76 1.08
CA ASN A 253 -11.09 2.55 0.85
C ASN A 253 -9.57 2.77 0.68
N LYS A 254 -9.10 4.01 0.74
CA LYS A 254 -7.68 4.35 0.65
C LYS A 254 -6.98 4.13 1.98
N MET A 255 -5.68 3.94 1.92
CA MET A 255 -4.82 3.81 3.10
C MET A 255 -4.40 5.19 3.58
N THR A 256 -4.63 5.49 4.84
CA THR A 256 -4.29 6.76 5.47
C THR A 256 -2.83 6.77 5.94
N LEU A 257 -1.91 6.78 4.98
CA LEU A 257 -0.46 6.91 5.18
C LEU A 257 0.10 7.89 4.15
N HIS A 258 0.64 8.99 4.63
CA HIS A 258 1.10 10.11 3.82
C HIS A 258 2.51 10.54 4.22
N ALA A 259 3.45 10.58 3.28
CA ALA A 259 4.81 11.11 3.46
C ALA A 259 4.76 12.63 3.38
N HIS A 260 4.47 13.28 4.52
CA HIS A 260 4.15 14.71 4.51
C HIS A 260 5.38 15.61 4.46
N GLN A 261 6.55 15.14 4.96
CA GLN A 261 7.75 15.97 4.99
C GLN A 261 9.01 15.14 4.72
N LEU A 262 9.92 15.71 3.95
CA LEU A 262 11.27 15.20 3.68
C LEU A 262 12.28 16.30 3.95
N ILE A 263 13.28 16.03 4.81
CA ILE A 263 14.33 16.99 5.20
C ILE A 263 15.68 16.38 4.86
N PHE A 264 16.50 17.10 4.11
CA PHE A 264 17.83 16.67 3.72
C PHE A 264 18.75 17.86 3.44
N ASN A 265 20.04 17.64 3.37
CA ASN A 265 20.96 18.65 2.87
C ASN A 265 21.06 18.55 1.35
N HIS A 266 21.10 19.68 0.65
CA HIS A 266 21.22 19.72 -0.80
C HIS A 266 22.57 19.12 -1.26
N PRO A 267 22.59 18.23 -2.28
CA PRO A 267 23.80 17.48 -2.63
C PRO A 267 24.97 18.33 -3.12
N VAL A 268 24.72 19.53 -3.62
CA VAL A 268 25.74 20.44 -4.15
C VAL A 268 26.00 21.59 -3.18
N SER A 269 24.97 22.37 -2.79
CA SER A 269 25.13 23.55 -1.91
C SER A 269 25.28 23.21 -0.43
N ASN A 270 24.90 21.97 -0.04
CA ASN A 270 24.81 21.52 1.34
C ASN A 270 23.82 22.30 2.24
N GLU A 271 22.98 23.15 1.65
CA GLU A 271 21.89 23.82 2.35
C GLU A 271 20.83 22.82 2.81
N ARG A 272 20.25 23.07 3.97
CA ARG A 272 19.17 22.24 4.51
C ARG A 272 17.86 22.55 3.80
N ILE A 273 17.34 21.57 3.05
CA ILE A 273 16.08 21.65 2.31
C ILE A 273 14.99 20.92 3.09
N THR A 274 13.83 21.54 3.18
CA THR A 274 12.61 20.94 3.72
C THR A 274 11.53 20.95 2.65
N VAL A 275 11.07 19.76 2.24
CA VAL A 275 9.99 19.63 1.27
C VAL A 275 8.76 19.10 1.99
N ASN A 276 7.64 19.81 1.87
CA ASN A 276 6.35 19.45 2.45
C ASN A 276 5.38 19.05 1.33
N ALA A 277 4.55 18.05 1.59
CA ALA A 277 3.43 17.68 0.74
C ALA A 277 2.11 17.89 1.49
N THR A 278 1.15 18.50 0.81
CA THR A 278 -0.22 18.62 1.31
C THR A 278 -0.91 17.24 1.29
N ILE A 279 -1.74 16.98 2.29
CA ILE A 279 -2.51 15.73 2.36
C ILE A 279 -3.52 15.65 1.22
N ASP A 280 -3.80 14.43 0.74
CA ASP A 280 -4.82 14.23 -0.29
C ASP A 280 -6.24 14.35 0.28
N GLU A 281 -7.21 14.59 -0.63
CA GLU A 281 -8.62 14.81 -0.28
C GLU A 281 -9.21 13.66 0.56
N GLU A 282 -8.85 12.41 0.25
CA GLU A 282 -9.37 11.25 0.98
C GLU A 282 -8.82 11.19 2.40
N PHE A 283 -7.52 11.53 2.60
CA PHE A 283 -6.94 11.63 3.95
C PHE A 283 -7.65 12.74 4.74
N ARG A 284 -7.93 13.89 4.10
CA ARG A 284 -8.68 15.01 4.70
C ARG A 284 -10.08 14.56 5.11
N ARG A 285 -10.84 13.92 4.21
CA ARG A 285 -12.18 13.39 4.52
C ARG A 285 -12.20 12.44 5.72
N VAL A 286 -11.18 11.59 5.85
CA VAL A 286 -11.05 10.72 7.04
C VAL A 286 -10.78 11.55 8.29
N GLY A 287 -9.94 12.58 8.19
CA GLY A 287 -9.68 13.51 9.29
C GLY A 287 -10.94 14.25 9.74
N ASP A 288 -11.74 14.74 8.78
CA ASP A 288 -13.00 15.45 9.06
C ASP A 288 -14.02 14.54 9.79
N ILE A 289 -14.17 13.27 9.34
CA ILE A 289 -15.04 12.28 10.01
C ILE A 289 -14.57 12.01 11.45
N LEU A 290 -13.26 12.05 11.69
CA LEU A 290 -12.65 11.81 12.99
C LEU A 290 -12.49 13.09 13.82
N ASN A 291 -12.91 14.26 13.31
CA ASN A 291 -12.74 15.58 13.93
C ASN A 291 -11.26 15.89 14.26
N PHE A 292 -10.33 15.49 13.39
CA PHE A 292 -8.93 15.87 13.51
C PHE A 292 -8.68 17.25 12.90
N ASP A 293 -7.96 18.10 13.62
CA ASP A 293 -7.42 19.34 13.05
C ASP A 293 -6.22 19.01 12.14
N LEU A 294 -6.41 19.17 10.84
CA LEU A 294 -5.41 18.94 9.80
C LEU A 294 -4.95 20.24 9.12
N SER A 295 -5.30 21.40 9.67
CA SER A 295 -5.02 22.73 9.07
C SER A 295 -3.53 22.94 8.78
N THR A 296 -2.66 22.45 9.65
CA THR A 296 -1.19 22.53 9.49
C THR A 296 -0.66 21.71 8.31
N TYR A 297 -1.42 20.76 7.80
CA TYR A 297 -1.02 19.82 6.74
C TYR A 297 -1.79 20.02 5.42
N SER A 298 -2.50 21.14 5.31
CA SER A 298 -3.38 21.50 4.19
C SER A 298 -2.67 22.26 3.09
#